data_95d569014a73252d0b26eb767fab44e7
#
_entry.id   95d569014a73252d0b26eb767fab44e7
#
_cell.length_a   1.000
_cell.length_b   1.000
_cell.length_c   1.000
_cell.angle_alpha   90.00
_cell.angle_beta   90.00
_cell.angle_gamma   90.00
#
_symmetry.space_group_name_H-M   'P 1'
#
loop_
_entity.id
_entity.type
_entity.pdbx_description
1 polymer ?
#
loop_
_entity_poly.entity_id
_entity_poly.type
_entity_poly.pdbx_seq_one_letter_code
_entity_poly.pdbx_strand_id
1 'polypeptide(L)'
;MHRLGGLEKDYKTSAISTDPINHEKMVRARQQKIDGIATDIPLLKVSGDSSADLLVVGWGGTYGHLYSAVEAMNAEGKPVAFAHFNYINPLPANTEEILRRYKKVVVCELNNGQVASYLSGKVPGVNFLRYNKIQAQPFMVSELMAHFSKLLEE
;
A
#
# COMPACT_ATOMS: atom_id res chain seq x y z
N MET A 1 13.66 6.27 -22.11
CA MET A 1 12.87 6.75 -23.26
C MET A 1 11.41 6.89 -22.86
N HIS A 2 10.70 7.88 -23.38
CA HIS A 2 9.30 8.16 -23.06
C HIS A 2 8.49 8.30 -24.35
N ARG A 3 7.17 8.16 -24.24
CA ARG A 3 6.25 8.37 -25.37
C ARG A 3 5.97 9.86 -25.55
N LEU A 4 5.76 10.30 -26.79
CA LEU A 4 5.33 11.66 -27.14
C LEU A 4 3.94 11.60 -27.75
N GLY A 5 2.99 12.35 -27.19
CA GLY A 5 1.63 12.40 -27.70
C GLY A 5 0.94 11.04 -27.82
N GLY A 6 1.28 10.09 -26.98
CA GLY A 6 0.77 8.71 -27.08
C GLY A 6 1.43 7.82 -28.15
N LEU A 7 2.34 8.35 -28.94
CA LEU A 7 3.05 7.59 -29.97
C LEU A 7 4.22 6.82 -29.39
N GLU A 8 4.41 5.57 -29.85
CA GLU A 8 5.56 4.75 -29.46
C GLU A 8 6.82 5.18 -30.20
N LYS A 9 7.96 4.97 -29.56
CA LYS A 9 9.29 5.21 -30.14
C LYS A 9 10.04 3.91 -30.35
N ASP A 10 10.84 3.87 -31.42
CA ASP A 10 11.80 2.80 -31.61
C ASP A 10 12.81 2.75 -30.46
N TYR A 11 13.09 1.55 -29.97
CA TYR A 11 13.95 1.32 -28.82
C TYR A 11 15.39 1.82 -29.02
N LYS A 12 15.91 1.77 -30.26
CA LYS A 12 17.30 2.12 -30.58
C LYS A 12 17.42 3.56 -31.08
N THR A 13 16.57 3.94 -32.02
CA THR A 13 16.69 5.20 -32.77
C THR A 13 15.88 6.34 -32.14
N SER A 14 14.89 6.02 -31.30
CA SER A 14 13.91 6.96 -30.74
C SER A 14 12.99 7.60 -31.80
N ALA A 15 13.00 7.14 -33.03
CA ALA A 15 12.03 7.55 -34.05
C ALA A 15 10.63 7.02 -33.73
N ILE A 16 9.58 7.62 -34.28
CA ILE A 16 8.22 7.09 -34.17
C ILE A 16 8.17 5.71 -34.80
N SER A 17 7.55 4.75 -34.11
CA SER A 17 7.44 3.36 -34.56
C SER A 17 6.04 2.84 -34.32
N THR A 18 5.47 2.18 -35.31
CA THR A 18 4.21 1.44 -35.25
C THR A 18 4.42 -0.07 -35.23
N ASP A 19 5.68 -0.52 -35.14
CA ASP A 19 6.03 -1.93 -35.08
C ASP A 19 5.54 -2.57 -33.77
N PRO A 20 4.69 -3.62 -33.81
CA PRO A 20 4.15 -4.28 -32.63
C PRO A 20 5.21 -4.95 -31.76
N ILE A 21 6.28 -5.49 -32.35
CA ILE A 21 7.38 -6.11 -31.60
C ILE A 21 8.16 -5.06 -30.81
N ASN A 22 8.44 -3.91 -31.44
CA ASN A 22 9.04 -2.77 -30.76
C ASN A 22 8.14 -2.26 -29.64
N HIS A 23 6.80 -2.20 -29.84
CA HIS A 23 5.86 -1.77 -28.83
C HIS A 23 5.93 -2.66 -27.58
N GLU A 24 5.86 -3.99 -27.74
CA GLU A 24 6.00 -4.93 -26.61
C GLU A 24 7.33 -4.73 -25.88
N LYS A 25 8.44 -4.62 -26.61
CA LYS A 25 9.75 -4.37 -26.03
C LYS A 25 9.79 -3.08 -25.20
N MET A 26 9.19 -2.01 -25.69
CA MET A 26 9.15 -0.73 -25.00
C MET A 26 8.26 -0.77 -23.75
N VAL A 27 7.14 -1.48 -23.78
CA VAL A 27 6.29 -1.72 -22.61
C VAL A 27 7.07 -2.47 -21.52
N ARG A 28 7.74 -3.56 -21.89
CA ARG A 28 8.58 -4.34 -20.96
C ARG A 28 9.72 -3.52 -20.37
N ALA A 29 10.40 -2.72 -21.18
CA ALA A 29 11.51 -1.88 -20.72
C ALA A 29 11.03 -0.81 -19.71
N ARG A 30 9.87 -0.22 -19.93
CA ARG A 30 9.26 0.73 -18.96
C ARG A 30 8.87 0.03 -17.67
N GLN A 31 8.28 -1.16 -17.75
CA GLN A 31 7.93 -1.93 -16.56
C GLN A 31 9.17 -2.31 -15.75
N GLN A 32 10.20 -2.84 -16.40
CA GLN A 32 11.47 -3.20 -15.75
C GLN A 32 12.12 -2.01 -15.04
N LYS A 33 12.03 -0.81 -15.63
CA LYS A 33 12.52 0.40 -14.98
C LYS A 33 11.78 0.69 -13.66
N ILE A 34 10.46 0.54 -13.64
CA ILE A 34 9.66 0.73 -12.42
C ILE A 34 9.96 -0.37 -11.41
N ASP A 35 10.00 -1.63 -11.84
CA ASP A 35 10.29 -2.77 -10.95
C ASP A 35 11.68 -2.63 -10.30
N GLY A 36 12.67 -2.12 -11.06
CA GLY A 36 14.01 -1.87 -10.56
C GLY A 36 14.07 -0.86 -9.40
N ILE A 37 13.12 0.07 -9.31
CA ILE A 37 13.06 1.03 -8.19
C ILE A 37 12.83 0.33 -6.85
N ALA A 38 12.25 -0.87 -6.83
CA ALA A 38 12.01 -1.63 -5.61
C ALA A 38 13.28 -1.91 -4.79
N THR A 39 14.45 -1.93 -5.44
CA THR A 39 15.75 -2.11 -4.77
C THR A 39 16.28 -0.84 -4.12
N ASP A 40 15.78 0.32 -4.52
CA ASP A 40 16.25 1.64 -4.07
C ASP A 40 15.35 2.24 -2.96
N ILE A 41 14.11 1.77 -2.84
CA ILE A 41 13.18 2.25 -1.83
C ILE A 41 13.37 1.52 -0.49
N PRO A 42 13.14 2.22 0.65
CA PRO A 42 13.24 1.59 1.96
C PRO A 42 12.25 0.44 2.16
N LEU A 43 12.62 -0.53 2.98
CA LEU A 43 11.72 -1.56 3.44
C LEU A 43 10.53 -0.97 4.22
N LEU A 44 9.38 -1.62 4.12
CA LEU A 44 8.20 -1.28 4.92
C LEU A 44 8.51 -1.48 6.40
N LYS A 45 8.31 -0.42 7.18
CA LYS A 45 8.50 -0.46 8.63
C LYS A 45 7.17 -0.70 9.32
N VAL A 46 7.22 -1.46 10.40
CA VAL A 46 6.11 -1.67 11.31
C VAL A 46 6.41 -0.97 12.63
N SER A 47 5.45 -0.27 13.17
CA SER A 47 5.46 0.33 14.51
C SER A 47 4.31 -0.22 15.34
N GLY A 48 4.27 0.13 16.63
CA GLY A 48 3.30 -0.42 17.58
C GLY A 48 3.75 -1.80 18.10
N ASP A 49 2.80 -2.62 18.52
CA ASP A 49 3.10 -3.94 19.11
C ASP A 49 3.38 -4.98 18.03
N SER A 50 4.61 -5.47 17.99
CA SER A 50 5.05 -6.47 17.00
C SER A 50 4.44 -7.87 17.22
N SER A 51 3.84 -8.13 18.38
CA SER A 51 3.15 -9.38 18.72
C SER A 51 1.64 -9.33 18.45
N ALA A 52 1.13 -8.17 17.99
CA ALA A 52 -0.28 -7.97 17.72
C ALA A 52 -0.81 -8.92 16.64
N ASP A 53 -2.06 -9.32 16.77
CA ASP A 53 -2.78 -10.07 15.72
C ASP A 53 -3.33 -9.15 14.61
N LEU A 54 -3.54 -7.87 14.93
CA LEU A 54 -4.11 -6.85 14.02
C LEU A 54 -3.01 -5.92 13.50
N LEU A 55 -2.88 -5.84 12.18
CA LEU A 55 -2.10 -4.81 11.48
C LEU A 55 -3.02 -3.76 10.87
N VAL A 56 -2.81 -2.52 11.26
CA VAL A 56 -3.41 -1.35 10.61
C VAL A 56 -2.51 -0.91 9.47
N VAL A 57 -3.06 -0.77 8.29
CA VAL A 57 -2.35 -0.31 7.09
C VAL A 57 -2.89 1.03 6.64
N GLY A 58 -2.00 1.98 6.42
CA GLY A 58 -2.30 3.29 5.87
C GLY A 58 -1.36 3.70 4.75
N TRP A 59 -1.70 4.79 4.06
CA TRP A 59 -0.88 5.40 3.04
C TRP A 59 -1.21 6.89 2.86
N GLY A 60 -0.30 7.66 2.25
CA GLY A 60 -0.52 9.07 1.96
C GLY A 60 -0.83 9.90 3.22
N GLY A 61 -1.87 10.73 3.17
CA GLY A 61 -2.24 11.65 4.26
C GLY A 61 -2.86 11.01 5.51
N THR A 62 -2.98 9.68 5.59
CA THR A 62 -3.62 9.01 6.74
C THR A 62 -2.66 8.74 7.91
N TYR A 63 -1.35 8.97 7.74
CA TYR A 63 -0.31 8.60 8.71
C TYR A 63 -0.60 9.07 10.14
N GLY A 64 -0.76 10.38 10.34
CA GLY A 64 -0.84 10.96 11.68
C GLY A 64 -2.04 10.42 12.49
N HIS A 65 -3.19 10.31 11.85
CA HIS A 65 -4.42 9.82 12.50
C HIS A 65 -4.31 8.35 12.89
N LEU A 66 -3.81 7.52 11.99
CA LEU A 66 -3.64 6.08 12.23
C LEU A 66 -2.57 5.82 13.28
N TYR A 67 -1.43 6.51 13.17
CA TYR A 67 -0.35 6.39 14.16
C TYR A 67 -0.84 6.76 15.56
N SER A 68 -1.52 7.90 15.72
CA SER A 68 -2.05 8.32 17.02
C SER A 68 -3.08 7.35 17.60
N ALA A 69 -3.94 6.76 16.74
CA ALA A 69 -4.92 5.77 17.20
C ALA A 69 -4.24 4.47 17.67
N VAL A 70 -3.23 4.00 16.94
CA VAL A 70 -2.47 2.80 17.30
C VAL A 70 -1.68 3.00 18.60
N GLU A 71 -1.01 4.15 18.77
CA GLU A 71 -0.31 4.48 20.01
C GLU A 71 -1.27 4.51 21.22
N ALA A 72 -2.46 5.14 21.05
CA ALA A 72 -3.46 5.17 22.10
C ALA A 72 -3.98 3.77 22.45
N MET A 73 -4.24 2.91 21.46
CA MET A 73 -4.67 1.52 21.67
C MET A 73 -3.62 0.73 22.48
N ASN A 74 -2.35 0.83 22.07
CA ASN A 74 -1.26 0.13 22.75
C ASN A 74 -1.07 0.65 24.19
N ALA A 75 -1.24 1.95 24.44
CA ALA A 75 -1.21 2.53 25.78
C ALA A 75 -2.35 2.01 26.68
N GLU A 76 -3.50 1.63 26.09
CA GLU A 76 -4.62 0.97 26.80
C GLU A 76 -4.43 -0.55 26.96
N GLY A 77 -3.28 -1.11 26.55
CA GLY A 77 -3.01 -2.54 26.59
C GLY A 77 -3.74 -3.37 25.51
N LYS A 78 -4.21 -2.72 24.45
CA LYS A 78 -4.83 -3.34 23.28
C LYS A 78 -3.80 -3.43 22.14
N PRO A 79 -3.14 -4.58 21.93
CA PRO A 79 -1.99 -4.69 21.02
C PRO A 79 -2.42 -4.51 19.56
N VAL A 80 -1.86 -3.50 18.89
CA VAL A 80 -2.08 -3.19 17.47
C VAL A 80 -0.76 -2.81 16.83
N ALA A 81 -0.49 -3.34 15.64
CA ALA A 81 0.64 -2.97 14.81
C ALA A 81 0.21 -1.99 13.71
N PHE A 82 1.14 -1.18 13.23
CA PHE A 82 0.90 -0.18 12.18
C PHE A 82 1.97 -0.21 11.11
N ALA A 83 1.56 -0.25 9.85
CA ALA A 83 2.42 -0.09 8.68
C ALA A 83 1.89 1.01 7.78
N HIS A 84 2.78 1.91 7.34
CA HIS A 84 2.41 3.00 6.43
C HIS A 84 3.18 2.93 5.13
N PHE A 85 2.47 2.90 4.01
CA PHE A 85 3.07 2.88 2.68
C PHE A 85 3.39 4.30 2.21
N ASN A 86 4.68 4.60 2.08
CA ASN A 86 5.16 5.81 1.38
C ASN A 86 5.33 5.56 -0.12
N TYR A 87 5.45 4.29 -0.53
CA TYR A 87 5.63 3.84 -1.91
C TYR A 87 4.59 2.78 -2.23
N ILE A 88 3.83 3.00 -3.30
CA ILE A 88 2.73 2.11 -3.70
C ILE A 88 3.10 1.30 -4.95
N ASN A 89 3.86 1.88 -5.87
CA ASN A 89 4.30 1.20 -7.10
C ASN A 89 5.71 1.65 -7.51
N PRO A 90 6.71 0.78 -7.35
CA PRO A 90 6.61 -0.56 -6.77
C PRO A 90 6.36 -0.53 -5.26
N LEU A 91 5.89 -1.65 -4.72
CA LEU A 91 5.80 -1.85 -3.27
C LEU A 91 7.20 -2.13 -2.69
N PRO A 92 7.44 -1.79 -1.40
CA PRO A 92 8.63 -2.24 -0.68
C PRO A 92 8.83 -3.75 -0.74
N ALA A 93 10.08 -4.19 -0.88
CA ALA A 93 10.41 -5.60 -1.16
C ALA A 93 9.90 -6.59 -0.10
N ASN A 94 9.77 -6.16 1.18
CA ASN A 94 9.27 -6.98 2.29
C ASN A 94 7.77 -6.89 2.51
N THR A 95 7.01 -6.29 1.60
CA THR A 95 5.57 -6.05 1.78
C THR A 95 4.80 -7.35 2.03
N GLU A 96 5.00 -8.37 1.20
CA GLU A 96 4.30 -9.66 1.33
C GLU A 96 4.62 -10.33 2.67
N GLU A 97 5.88 -10.35 3.05
CA GLU A 97 6.33 -10.91 4.33
C GLU A 97 5.64 -10.23 5.51
N ILE A 98 5.60 -8.91 5.53
CA ILE A 98 4.95 -8.15 6.61
C ILE A 98 3.44 -8.44 6.66
N LEU A 99 2.75 -8.36 5.53
CA LEU A 99 1.29 -8.54 5.49
C LEU A 99 0.85 -9.94 5.89
N ARG A 100 1.66 -10.97 5.63
CA ARG A 100 1.35 -12.37 6.00
C ARG A 100 1.62 -12.72 7.45
N ARG A 101 2.30 -11.88 8.21
CA ARG A 101 2.59 -12.12 9.65
C ARG A 101 1.36 -12.00 10.54
N TYR A 102 0.39 -11.18 10.12
CA TYR A 102 -0.74 -10.80 10.95
C TYR A 102 -1.99 -11.61 10.59
N LYS A 103 -2.77 -11.97 11.62
CA LYS A 103 -4.04 -12.68 11.42
C LYS A 103 -5.08 -11.81 10.74
N LYS A 104 -5.07 -10.51 11.08
CA LYS A 104 -5.99 -9.50 10.55
C LYS A 104 -5.20 -8.32 10.01
N VAL A 105 -5.54 -7.90 8.80
CA VAL A 105 -4.94 -6.71 8.15
C VAL A 105 -6.08 -5.79 7.75
N VAL A 106 -6.18 -4.61 8.39
CA VAL A 106 -7.18 -3.60 8.03
C VAL A 106 -6.52 -2.45 7.28
N VAL A 107 -7.00 -2.17 6.07
CA VAL A 107 -6.53 -1.03 5.26
C VAL A 107 -7.50 0.14 5.47
N CYS A 108 -6.96 1.26 5.98
CA CYS A 108 -7.71 2.46 6.29
C CYS A 108 -7.49 3.52 5.23
N GLU A 109 -8.55 3.88 4.48
CA GLU A 109 -8.45 4.76 3.32
C GLU A 109 -9.51 5.85 3.31
N LEU A 110 -9.10 7.06 2.88
CA LEU A 110 -10.03 8.18 2.64
C LEU A 110 -10.62 8.15 1.23
N ASN A 111 -10.89 6.94 0.74
CA ASN A 111 -11.44 6.63 -0.58
C ASN A 111 -12.20 5.28 -0.54
N ASN A 112 -12.58 4.74 -1.68
CA ASN A 112 -13.36 3.48 -1.81
C ASN A 112 -12.53 2.19 -1.67
N GLY A 113 -11.33 2.21 -1.07
CA GLY A 113 -10.53 1.01 -0.87
C GLY A 113 -9.67 0.63 -2.08
N GLN A 114 -9.09 1.62 -2.75
CA GLN A 114 -8.25 1.41 -3.93
C GLN A 114 -6.96 0.67 -3.58
N VAL A 115 -6.30 1.05 -2.48
CA VAL A 115 -5.06 0.37 -2.06
C VAL A 115 -5.35 -1.02 -1.51
N ALA A 116 -6.44 -1.22 -0.77
CA ALA A 116 -6.87 -2.57 -0.35
C ALA A 116 -7.08 -3.49 -1.56
N SER A 117 -7.75 -2.99 -2.61
CA SER A 117 -7.93 -3.75 -3.86
C SER A 117 -6.61 -4.04 -4.57
N TYR A 118 -5.71 -3.07 -4.62
CA TYR A 118 -4.39 -3.22 -5.21
C TYR A 118 -3.54 -4.24 -4.45
N LEU A 119 -3.50 -4.16 -3.12
CA LEU A 119 -2.78 -5.12 -2.26
C LEU A 119 -3.33 -6.54 -2.39
N SER A 120 -4.66 -6.70 -2.50
CA SER A 120 -5.30 -8.01 -2.74
C SER A 120 -4.81 -8.66 -4.04
N GLY A 121 -4.56 -7.86 -5.08
CA GLY A 121 -4.00 -8.36 -6.34
C GLY A 121 -2.50 -8.65 -6.28
N LYS A 122 -1.76 -7.97 -5.39
CA LYS A 122 -0.31 -8.14 -5.25
C LYS A 122 0.07 -9.24 -4.25
N VAL A 123 -0.75 -9.44 -3.21
CA VAL A 123 -0.50 -10.43 -2.15
C VAL A 123 -1.75 -11.31 -1.99
N PRO A 124 -1.97 -12.23 -2.91
CA PRO A 124 -3.15 -13.10 -2.88
C PRO A 124 -3.14 -14.00 -1.64
N GLY A 125 -4.34 -14.28 -1.10
CA GLY A 125 -4.51 -15.12 0.08
C GLY A 125 -4.45 -14.37 1.42
N VAL A 126 -4.10 -13.09 1.44
CA VAL A 126 -4.29 -12.23 2.62
C VAL A 126 -5.71 -11.65 2.56
N ASN A 127 -6.47 -11.81 3.66
CA ASN A 127 -7.79 -11.21 3.79
C ASN A 127 -7.67 -9.77 4.27
N PHE A 128 -7.83 -8.82 3.35
CA PHE A 128 -7.78 -7.39 3.65
C PHE A 128 -9.15 -6.89 4.12
N LEU A 129 -9.26 -6.60 5.40
CA LEU A 129 -10.38 -5.84 5.95
C LEU A 129 -10.27 -4.39 5.47
N ARG A 130 -11.39 -3.69 5.35
CA ARG A 130 -11.42 -2.32 4.81
C ARG A 130 -12.12 -1.39 5.78
N TYR A 131 -11.48 -0.26 6.04
CA TYR A 131 -12.12 0.86 6.73
C TYR A 131 -12.01 2.11 5.85
N ASN A 132 -13.08 2.38 5.12
CA ASN A 132 -13.13 3.44 4.11
C ASN A 132 -13.97 4.62 4.60
N LYS A 133 -13.47 5.85 4.41
CA LYS A 133 -14.20 7.09 4.72
C LYS A 133 -14.18 8.03 3.52
N ILE A 134 -15.35 8.28 2.92
CA ILE A 134 -15.47 9.10 1.69
C ILE A 134 -16.25 10.37 2.00
N GLN A 135 -15.83 11.12 2.99
CA GLN A 135 -16.57 12.29 3.47
C GLN A 135 -15.78 13.60 3.30
N ALA A 136 -14.63 13.56 2.56
CA ALA A 136 -13.69 14.67 2.48
C ALA A 136 -13.25 15.22 3.86
N GLN A 137 -13.24 14.36 4.87
CA GLN A 137 -12.80 14.63 6.23
C GLN A 137 -11.76 13.60 6.66
N PRO A 138 -10.75 13.99 7.45
CA PRO A 138 -9.78 13.05 8.00
C PRO A 138 -10.45 12.05 8.96
N PHE A 139 -9.76 10.97 9.26
CA PHE A 139 -10.15 10.08 10.33
C PHE A 139 -10.06 10.78 11.69
N MET A 140 -11.01 10.52 12.57
CA MET A 140 -10.89 10.86 13.99
C MET A 140 -10.23 9.70 14.74
N VAL A 141 -9.35 10.02 15.69
CA VAL A 141 -8.66 8.99 16.50
C VAL A 141 -9.69 8.12 17.24
N SER A 142 -10.75 8.73 17.80
CA SER A 142 -11.80 8.00 18.52
C SER A 142 -12.58 7.01 17.64
N GLU A 143 -12.90 7.37 16.39
CA GLU A 143 -13.59 6.45 15.47
C GLU A 143 -12.69 5.28 15.05
N LEU A 144 -11.39 5.53 14.87
CA LEU A 144 -10.40 4.50 14.58
C LEU A 144 -10.24 3.54 15.75
N MET A 145 -10.09 4.05 16.98
CA MET A 145 -9.98 3.22 18.19
C MET A 145 -11.20 2.35 18.41
N ALA A 146 -12.41 2.90 18.22
CA ALA A 146 -13.65 2.13 18.30
C ALA A 146 -13.70 1.00 17.27
N HIS A 147 -13.30 1.29 16.03
CA HIS A 147 -13.27 0.28 14.97
C HIS A 147 -12.22 -0.81 15.24
N PHE A 148 -11.00 -0.44 15.65
CA PHE A 148 -9.94 -1.40 15.95
C PHE A 148 -10.27 -2.27 17.16
N SER A 149 -10.88 -1.69 18.21
CA SER A 149 -11.36 -2.46 19.38
C SER A 149 -12.35 -3.56 18.96
N LYS A 150 -13.30 -3.22 18.08
CA LYS A 150 -14.25 -4.21 17.55
C LYS A 150 -13.54 -5.34 16.78
N LEU A 151 -12.53 -5.00 15.96
CA LEU A 151 -11.76 -6.01 15.21
C LEU A 151 -10.94 -6.92 16.13
N LEU A 152 -10.52 -6.46 17.31
CA LEU A 152 -9.81 -7.29 18.28
C LEU A 152 -10.73 -8.27 19.03
N GLU A 153 -12.03 -7.97 19.11
CA GLU A 153 -13.05 -8.81 19.78
C GLU A 153 -13.60 -9.93 18.86
N GLU A 154 -13.55 -9.76 17.56
CA GLU A 154 -13.95 -10.73 16.51
C GLU A 154 -12.92 -11.84 16.34
#